data_4d9ed962412ba4af839c12a508325f29
#
_entry.id   4d9ed962412ba4af839c12a508325f29
#
_cell.length_a   1.000
_cell.length_b   1.000
_cell.length_c   1.000
_cell.angle_alpha   90.00
_cell.angle_beta   90.00
_cell.angle_gamma   90.00
#
_symmetry.space_group_name_H-M   'P 1'
#
loop_
_entity.id
_entity.type
_entity.pdbx_description
1 polymer ?
#
loop_
_entity_poly.entity_id
_entity_poly.type
_entity_poly.pdbx_seq_one_letter_code
_entity_poly.pdbx_strand_id
1 'polypeptide(L)'
;MHKQTIIDFKELGLRQLFTKPLKELKTRDLDQVETLLREVEAYQEAGFYAVGYVSYEAAPAFEKKLAVHPAPLMGEYLLYFTIHEKVETLPFPEDYEAVDLPANWQEEVEAPAYQKAIETIQHHIRQGDTYQANYTVQLSQELEEDPLAIYNRLVVEQRAHYNAFIQHDDVAILSISPELFFEQDDRLLTTRPMKGTTRRGLTNQADLKEAAWLEADPKNRAENMMIVDLLRNDMNRISEIGSEQVTHLCQVEQYSTVWQMTSTIESRIRPEVDLVQTFQALFPCGSITGAPKISTMEIIQQTEVAPRGVYCGTI
;
A
#
# COMPACT_ATOMS: atom_id res chain seq x y z
N MET A 1 -20.44 -13.56 -8.81
CA MET A 1 -20.23 -13.15 -7.41
C MET A 1 -20.90 -11.82 -7.12
N HIS A 2 -21.29 -11.55 -5.87
CA HIS A 2 -21.83 -10.25 -5.49
C HIS A 2 -20.70 -9.23 -5.40
N LYS A 3 -20.84 -8.08 -6.10
CA LYS A 3 -19.88 -6.98 -5.99
C LYS A 3 -20.07 -6.28 -4.65
N GLN A 4 -19.02 -6.22 -3.86
CA GLN A 4 -19.03 -5.56 -2.56
C GLN A 4 -17.63 -5.09 -2.18
N THR A 5 -17.57 -4.01 -1.43
CA THR A 5 -16.34 -3.49 -0.84
C THR A 5 -16.55 -3.22 0.64
N ILE A 6 -15.63 -3.67 1.48
CA ILE A 6 -15.58 -3.29 2.90
C ILE A 6 -14.29 -2.50 3.10
N ILE A 7 -14.41 -1.33 3.72
CA ILE A 7 -13.28 -0.52 4.18
C ILE A 7 -13.26 -0.55 5.70
N ASP A 8 -12.14 -1.00 6.25
CA ASP A 8 -11.90 -1.13 7.69
C ASP A 8 -10.72 -0.25 8.10
N PHE A 9 -10.96 1.02 8.43
CA PHE A 9 -9.94 1.92 8.94
C PHE A 9 -10.06 2.05 10.46
N LYS A 10 -9.32 1.19 11.14
CA LYS A 10 -9.45 0.99 12.58
C LYS A 10 -9.10 2.22 13.40
N GLU A 11 -8.09 2.99 13.00
CA GLU A 11 -7.70 4.24 13.67
C GLU A 11 -8.81 5.29 13.62
N LEU A 12 -9.60 5.30 12.53
CA LEU A 12 -10.74 6.20 12.36
C LEU A 12 -12.04 5.63 12.94
N GLY A 13 -12.02 4.40 13.47
CA GLY A 13 -13.23 3.73 13.94
C GLY A 13 -14.23 3.44 12.80
N LEU A 14 -13.76 3.33 11.56
CA LEU A 14 -14.58 3.16 10.37
C LEU A 14 -14.57 1.70 9.92
N ARG A 15 -15.76 1.07 9.88
CA ARG A 15 -16.03 -0.13 9.09
C ARG A 15 -17.24 0.11 8.23
N GLN A 16 -17.05 0.16 6.93
CA GLN A 16 -18.04 0.59 5.96
C GLN A 16 -18.21 -0.44 4.86
N LEU A 17 -19.46 -0.82 4.59
CA LEU A 17 -19.83 -1.72 3.49
C LEU A 17 -20.45 -0.92 2.35
N PHE A 18 -19.93 -1.15 1.16
CA PHE A 18 -20.37 -0.59 -0.10
C PHE A 18 -20.90 -1.69 -1.00
N THR A 19 -22.18 -1.59 -1.37
CA THR A 19 -22.87 -2.52 -2.27
C THR A 19 -23.69 -1.74 -3.30
N LYS A 20 -24.06 -2.39 -4.40
CA LYS A 20 -24.91 -1.81 -5.45
C LYS A 20 -24.39 -0.44 -5.95
N PRO A 21 -23.22 -0.40 -6.55
CA PRO A 21 -22.63 0.84 -7.02
C PRO A 21 -23.53 1.54 -8.05
N LEU A 22 -23.58 2.87 -7.99
CA LEU A 22 -24.18 3.73 -9.01
C LEU A 22 -23.42 3.59 -10.33
N LYS A 23 -22.09 3.52 -10.25
CA LYS A 23 -21.19 3.42 -11.40
C LYS A 23 -19.93 2.61 -11.05
N GLU A 24 -19.37 1.94 -12.06
CA GLU A 24 -18.06 1.34 -12.02
C GLU A 24 -17.14 2.09 -12.99
N LEU A 25 -15.97 2.49 -12.50
CA LEU A 25 -14.89 3.09 -13.25
C LEU A 25 -13.73 2.11 -13.24
N LYS A 26 -13.40 1.52 -14.39
CA LYS A 26 -12.37 0.49 -14.46
C LYS A 26 -11.66 0.45 -15.81
N THR A 27 -10.36 0.21 -15.77
CA THR A 27 -9.56 0.10 -17.00
C THR A 27 -8.36 -0.83 -16.84
N ARG A 28 -7.94 -1.43 -17.97
CA ARG A 28 -6.64 -2.09 -18.15
C ARG A 28 -5.76 -1.33 -19.15
N ASP A 29 -6.17 -0.12 -19.53
CA ASP A 29 -5.49 0.75 -20.47
C ASP A 29 -4.85 1.92 -19.71
N LEU A 30 -3.53 2.06 -19.81
CA LEU A 30 -2.76 3.13 -19.17
C LEU A 30 -3.24 4.53 -19.56
N ASP A 31 -3.62 4.71 -20.82
CA ASP A 31 -4.05 6.01 -21.34
C ASP A 31 -5.39 6.49 -20.74
N GLN A 32 -6.14 5.59 -20.10
CA GLN A 32 -7.41 5.91 -19.46
C GLN A 32 -7.32 6.14 -17.95
N VAL A 33 -6.23 5.75 -17.32
CA VAL A 33 -6.08 5.79 -15.85
C VAL A 33 -6.31 7.22 -15.31
N GLU A 34 -5.61 8.21 -15.83
CA GLU A 34 -5.77 9.59 -15.37
C GLU A 34 -7.18 10.16 -15.63
N THR A 35 -7.77 9.83 -16.79
CA THR A 35 -9.12 10.28 -17.12
C THR A 35 -10.15 9.77 -16.13
N LEU A 36 -10.06 8.47 -15.80
CA LEU A 36 -10.97 7.86 -14.82
C LEU A 36 -10.69 8.34 -13.39
N LEU A 37 -9.44 8.64 -13.04
CA LEU A 37 -9.11 9.17 -11.73
C LEU A 37 -9.68 10.61 -11.54
N ARG A 38 -9.67 11.46 -12.57
CA ARG A 38 -10.38 12.75 -12.56
C ARG A 38 -11.89 12.57 -12.43
N GLU A 39 -12.44 11.53 -13.04
CA GLU A 39 -13.87 11.22 -12.87
C GLU A 39 -14.19 10.76 -11.44
N VAL A 40 -13.31 9.99 -10.79
CA VAL A 40 -13.41 9.65 -9.37
C VAL A 40 -13.47 10.91 -8.50
N GLU A 41 -12.53 11.85 -8.71
CA GLU A 41 -12.47 13.13 -7.99
C GLU A 41 -13.75 13.93 -8.18
N ALA A 42 -14.25 14.06 -9.42
CA ALA A 42 -15.50 14.78 -9.72
C ALA A 42 -16.71 14.18 -8.98
N TYR A 43 -16.79 12.85 -8.81
CA TYR A 43 -17.83 12.23 -8.01
C TYR A 43 -17.66 12.52 -6.51
N GLN A 44 -16.43 12.51 -5.99
CA GLN A 44 -16.15 12.87 -4.59
C GLN A 44 -16.55 14.34 -4.31
N GLU A 45 -16.21 15.27 -5.19
CA GLU A 45 -16.61 16.68 -5.09
C GLU A 45 -18.14 16.86 -5.14
N ALA A 46 -18.83 15.99 -5.87
CA ALA A 46 -20.30 15.98 -5.91
C ALA A 46 -20.94 15.31 -4.66
N GLY A 47 -20.12 14.85 -3.69
CA GLY A 47 -20.59 14.28 -2.42
C GLY A 47 -20.88 12.79 -2.46
N PHE A 48 -20.42 12.06 -3.49
CA PHE A 48 -20.49 10.61 -3.56
C PHE A 48 -19.29 9.95 -2.89
N TYR A 49 -19.47 8.71 -2.46
CA TYR A 49 -18.36 7.85 -2.04
C TYR A 49 -17.74 7.17 -3.25
N ALA A 50 -16.42 7.18 -3.32
CA ALA A 50 -15.65 6.44 -4.30
C ALA A 50 -14.71 5.47 -3.55
N VAL A 51 -14.82 4.19 -3.83
CA VAL A 51 -13.97 3.16 -3.21
C VAL A 51 -13.42 2.21 -4.26
N GLY A 52 -12.14 1.86 -4.12
CA GLY A 52 -11.49 1.03 -5.12
C GLY A 52 -9.98 0.99 -4.96
N TYR A 53 -9.28 0.72 -6.05
CA TYR A 53 -7.82 0.61 -6.04
C TYR A 53 -7.18 1.10 -7.34
N VAL A 54 -5.88 1.40 -7.23
CA VAL A 54 -4.96 1.60 -8.34
C VAL A 54 -3.82 0.60 -8.20
N SER A 55 -3.64 -0.30 -9.19
CA SER A 55 -2.57 -1.30 -9.19
C SER A 55 -1.20 -0.66 -9.43
N TYR A 56 -0.16 -1.29 -8.89
CA TYR A 56 1.23 -0.85 -9.06
C TYR A 56 1.61 -0.63 -10.54
N GLU A 57 1.10 -1.47 -11.44
CA GLU A 57 1.34 -1.40 -12.87
C GLU A 57 0.69 -0.19 -13.56
N ALA A 58 -0.13 0.59 -12.85
CA ALA A 58 -0.62 1.87 -13.33
C ALA A 58 0.43 3.00 -13.28
N ALA A 59 1.59 2.78 -12.63
CA ALA A 59 2.62 3.79 -12.45
C ALA A 59 3.05 4.54 -13.74
N PRO A 60 3.20 3.88 -14.92
CA PRO A 60 3.55 4.60 -16.15
C PRO A 60 2.50 5.59 -16.66
N ALA A 61 1.24 5.50 -16.19
CA ALA A 61 0.23 6.51 -16.51
C ALA A 61 0.56 7.86 -15.86
N PHE A 62 1.20 7.87 -14.70
CA PHE A 62 1.57 9.06 -13.94
C PHE A 62 2.97 9.58 -14.26
N GLU A 63 3.91 8.68 -14.55
CA GLU A 63 5.28 9.02 -14.98
C GLU A 63 5.80 7.90 -15.91
N LYS A 64 5.95 8.23 -17.19
CA LYS A 64 6.33 7.26 -18.26
C LYS A 64 7.64 6.53 -18.04
N LYS A 65 8.51 7.05 -17.19
CA LYS A 65 9.82 6.44 -16.89
C LYS A 65 9.75 5.35 -15.81
N LEU A 66 8.61 5.18 -15.17
CA LEU A 66 8.43 4.16 -14.13
C LEU A 66 8.23 2.79 -14.79
N ALA A 67 9.23 1.93 -14.70
CA ALA A 67 9.21 0.61 -15.30
C ALA A 67 8.41 -0.37 -14.42
N VAL A 68 7.48 -1.09 -15.03
CA VAL A 68 6.64 -2.11 -14.40
C VAL A 68 6.40 -3.27 -15.36
N HIS A 69 5.84 -4.37 -14.88
CA HIS A 69 5.30 -5.40 -15.77
C HIS A 69 4.15 -4.86 -16.62
N PRO A 70 3.90 -5.41 -17.84
CA PRO A 70 2.99 -4.80 -18.82
C PRO A 70 1.51 -4.86 -18.44
N ALA A 71 1.14 -5.71 -17.48
CA ALA A 71 -0.23 -5.88 -16.99
C ALA A 71 -0.23 -6.24 -15.51
N PRO A 72 -1.29 -5.89 -14.77
CA PRO A 72 -1.47 -6.33 -13.39
C PRO A 72 -1.74 -7.83 -13.32
N LEU A 73 -1.94 -8.36 -12.11
CA LEU A 73 -2.31 -9.77 -11.89
C LEU A 73 -3.59 -10.14 -12.65
N MET A 74 -3.70 -11.40 -13.00
CA MET A 74 -4.85 -11.92 -13.76
C MET A 74 -6.17 -11.62 -13.02
N GLY A 75 -7.11 -11.01 -13.74
CA GLY A 75 -8.40 -10.59 -13.18
C GLY A 75 -8.42 -9.17 -12.65
N GLU A 76 -7.29 -8.58 -12.25
CA GLU A 76 -7.20 -7.21 -11.77
C GLU A 76 -7.28 -6.17 -12.90
N TYR A 77 -7.53 -4.93 -12.50
CA TYR A 77 -7.50 -3.74 -13.35
C TYR A 77 -6.33 -2.84 -12.95
N LEU A 78 -5.89 -1.97 -13.85
CA LEU A 78 -4.95 -0.89 -13.50
C LEU A 78 -5.59 0.12 -12.56
N LEU A 79 -6.89 0.38 -12.77
CA LEU A 79 -7.72 1.19 -11.91
C LEU A 79 -9.11 0.55 -11.84
N TYR A 80 -9.64 0.41 -10.63
CA TYR A 80 -10.99 -0.03 -10.35
C TYR A 80 -11.58 0.78 -9.21
N PHE A 81 -12.68 1.51 -9.47
CA PHE A 81 -13.45 2.21 -8.46
C PHE A 81 -14.94 1.96 -8.64
N THR A 82 -15.64 1.94 -7.53
CA THR A 82 -17.10 1.96 -7.49
C THR A 82 -17.58 3.22 -6.81
N ILE A 83 -18.63 3.82 -7.39
CA ILE A 83 -19.24 5.07 -6.93
C ILE A 83 -20.55 4.76 -6.21
N HIS A 84 -20.77 5.35 -5.03
CA HIS A 84 -21.93 5.08 -4.19
C HIS A 84 -22.54 6.35 -3.63
N GLU A 85 -23.88 6.40 -3.55
CA GLU A 85 -24.61 7.47 -2.88
C GLU A 85 -24.70 7.25 -1.35
N LYS A 86 -24.59 6.00 -0.93
CA LYS A 86 -24.79 5.59 0.46
C LYS A 86 -23.80 4.53 0.86
N VAL A 87 -23.52 4.50 2.14
CA VAL A 87 -22.67 3.52 2.80
C VAL A 87 -23.41 2.93 4.00
N GLU A 88 -23.17 1.67 4.28
CA GLU A 88 -23.63 0.99 5.49
C GLU A 88 -22.48 0.89 6.49
N THR A 89 -22.70 1.34 7.72
CA THR A 89 -21.71 1.18 8.79
C THR A 89 -21.89 -0.17 9.45
N LEU A 90 -20.82 -0.95 9.51
CA LEU A 90 -20.78 -2.26 10.15
C LEU A 90 -20.05 -2.18 11.50
N PRO A 91 -20.37 -3.08 12.47
CA PRO A 91 -19.51 -3.28 13.62
C PRO A 91 -18.19 -3.95 13.21
N PHE A 92 -17.10 -3.65 13.93
CA PHE A 92 -15.87 -4.43 13.77
C PHE A 92 -16.09 -5.87 14.28
N PRO A 93 -15.49 -6.87 13.59
CA PRO A 93 -15.60 -8.24 14.05
C PRO A 93 -14.77 -8.42 15.34
N GLU A 94 -15.38 -9.03 16.36
CA GLU A 94 -14.69 -9.42 17.60
C GLU A 94 -14.14 -10.85 17.51
N ASP A 95 -14.79 -11.68 16.71
CA ASP A 95 -14.43 -13.06 16.40
C ASP A 95 -14.65 -13.36 14.90
N TYR A 96 -14.31 -14.56 14.49
CA TYR A 96 -14.46 -15.03 13.10
C TYR A 96 -14.89 -16.50 13.07
N GLU A 97 -15.56 -16.88 11.99
CA GLU A 97 -15.85 -18.28 11.71
C GLU A 97 -14.56 -19.06 11.47
N ALA A 98 -14.53 -20.33 11.91
CA ALA A 98 -13.38 -21.17 11.69
C ALA A 98 -13.09 -21.34 10.19
N VAL A 99 -11.89 -20.98 9.78
CA VAL A 99 -11.40 -21.08 8.39
C VAL A 99 -10.16 -21.98 8.41
N ASP A 100 -10.16 -22.99 7.57
CA ASP A 100 -9.00 -23.88 7.43
C ASP A 100 -8.03 -23.33 6.39
N LEU A 101 -6.96 -22.68 6.83
CA LEU A 101 -5.92 -22.17 5.97
C LEU A 101 -4.73 -23.14 5.97
N PRO A 102 -4.34 -23.69 4.81
CA PRO A 102 -3.21 -24.59 4.73
C PRO A 102 -1.91 -23.91 5.14
N ALA A 103 -1.03 -24.65 5.78
CA ALA A 103 0.28 -24.16 6.23
C ALA A 103 1.32 -24.10 5.09
N ASN A 104 1.11 -24.86 4.01
CA ASN A 104 2.10 -25.05 2.96
C ASN A 104 1.72 -24.24 1.72
N TRP A 105 2.23 -23.03 1.64
CA TRP A 105 2.11 -22.17 0.47
C TRP A 105 3.22 -22.49 -0.53
N GLN A 106 2.89 -22.43 -1.82
CA GLN A 106 3.85 -22.65 -2.90
C GLN A 106 4.54 -21.32 -3.23
N GLU A 107 5.87 -21.35 -3.20
CA GLU A 107 6.70 -20.22 -3.63
C GLU A 107 6.75 -20.19 -5.16
N GLU A 108 6.42 -19.06 -5.77
CA GLU A 108 6.50 -18.90 -7.23
C GLU A 108 7.94 -18.66 -7.71
N VAL A 109 8.85 -18.35 -6.79
CA VAL A 109 10.28 -18.13 -7.06
C VAL A 109 11.10 -19.17 -6.34
N GLU A 110 11.78 -20.05 -7.08
CA GLU A 110 12.70 -21.02 -6.51
C GLU A 110 13.91 -20.35 -5.85
N ALA A 111 14.47 -20.96 -4.79
CA ALA A 111 15.59 -20.43 -4.02
C ALA A 111 16.81 -19.97 -4.87
N PRO A 112 17.26 -20.68 -5.93
CA PRO A 112 18.35 -20.21 -6.79
C PRO A 112 18.01 -18.93 -7.57
N ALA A 113 16.76 -18.80 -8.04
CA ALA A 113 16.31 -17.59 -8.75
C ALA A 113 16.20 -16.39 -7.78
N TYR A 114 15.67 -16.62 -6.57
CA TYR A 114 15.66 -15.62 -5.50
C TYR A 114 17.07 -15.14 -5.17
N GLN A 115 18.00 -16.04 -4.95
CA GLN A 115 19.40 -15.69 -4.64
C GLN A 115 20.01 -14.85 -5.77
N LYS A 116 19.81 -15.23 -7.02
CA LYS A 116 20.30 -14.48 -8.19
C LYS A 116 19.71 -13.06 -8.25
N ALA A 117 18.41 -12.92 -7.96
CA ALA A 117 17.75 -11.59 -7.91
C ALA A 117 18.38 -10.71 -6.82
N ILE A 118 18.58 -11.25 -5.62
CA ILE A 118 19.23 -10.54 -4.51
C ILE A 118 20.68 -10.15 -4.85
N GLU A 119 21.47 -11.04 -5.48
CA GLU A 119 22.83 -10.74 -5.93
C GLU A 119 22.84 -9.61 -6.98
N THR A 120 21.88 -9.61 -7.90
CA THR A 120 21.71 -8.56 -8.90
C THR A 120 21.39 -7.21 -8.24
N ILE A 121 20.42 -7.17 -7.33
CA ILE A 121 20.08 -5.97 -6.57
C ILE A 121 21.27 -5.45 -5.77
N GLN A 122 21.98 -6.33 -5.07
CA GLN A 122 23.18 -5.96 -4.32
C GLN A 122 24.29 -5.43 -5.24
N HIS A 123 24.39 -5.95 -6.48
CA HIS A 123 25.32 -5.41 -7.47
C HIS A 123 24.97 -3.95 -7.81
N HIS A 124 23.69 -3.66 -8.12
CA HIS A 124 23.23 -2.30 -8.41
C HIS A 124 23.42 -1.34 -7.21
N ILE A 125 23.20 -1.83 -5.98
CA ILE A 125 23.50 -1.04 -4.76
C ILE A 125 24.99 -0.69 -4.69
N ARG A 126 25.90 -1.65 -4.97
CA ARG A 126 27.35 -1.40 -4.97
C ARG A 126 27.81 -0.45 -6.09
N GLN A 127 27.10 -0.43 -7.22
CA GLN A 127 27.38 0.51 -8.33
C GLN A 127 26.81 1.91 -8.05
N GLY A 128 25.92 2.06 -7.07
CA GLY A 128 25.26 3.32 -6.75
C GLY A 128 24.01 3.61 -7.60
N ASP A 129 23.51 2.62 -8.34
CA ASP A 129 22.30 2.75 -9.17
C ASP A 129 21.03 2.87 -8.31
N THR A 130 21.06 2.26 -7.13
CA THR A 130 20.00 2.36 -6.10
C THR A 130 20.63 2.26 -4.70
N TYR A 131 19.97 2.86 -3.71
CA TYR A 131 20.38 2.76 -2.30
C TYR A 131 19.65 1.62 -1.60
N GLN A 132 18.42 1.36 -2.03
CA GLN A 132 17.54 0.32 -1.47
C GLN A 132 16.53 -0.11 -2.54
N ALA A 133 16.20 -1.40 -2.57
CA ALA A 133 15.09 -1.93 -3.34
C ALA A 133 14.23 -2.84 -2.45
N ASN A 134 12.91 -2.70 -2.56
CA ASN A 134 11.95 -3.60 -1.94
C ASN A 134 11.61 -4.72 -2.93
N TYR A 135 12.27 -5.86 -2.81
CA TYR A 135 12.05 -7.03 -3.65
C TYR A 135 10.89 -7.87 -3.12
N THR A 136 9.97 -8.28 -3.98
CA THR A 136 8.79 -9.05 -3.60
C THR A 136 8.77 -10.42 -4.25
N VAL A 137 8.17 -11.38 -3.54
CA VAL A 137 7.86 -12.71 -4.04
C VAL A 137 6.40 -13.03 -3.75
N GLN A 138 5.80 -13.84 -4.63
CA GLN A 138 4.43 -14.28 -4.46
C GLN A 138 4.41 -15.70 -3.92
N LEU A 139 3.42 -15.97 -3.08
CA LEU A 139 3.08 -17.31 -2.62
C LEU A 139 1.68 -17.62 -3.12
N SER A 140 1.46 -18.84 -3.60
CA SER A 140 0.16 -19.29 -4.11
C SER A 140 -0.33 -20.51 -3.35
N GLN A 141 -1.66 -20.65 -3.25
CA GLN A 141 -2.33 -21.78 -2.65
C GLN A 141 -3.77 -21.89 -3.19
N GLU A 142 -4.19 -23.11 -3.47
CA GLU A 142 -5.60 -23.38 -3.72
C GLU A 142 -6.39 -23.36 -2.42
N LEU A 143 -7.48 -22.58 -2.38
CA LEU A 143 -8.35 -22.42 -1.23
C LEU A 143 -9.80 -22.64 -1.67
N GLU A 144 -10.58 -23.39 -0.87
CA GLU A 144 -12.02 -23.59 -1.08
C GLU A 144 -12.88 -22.69 -0.17
N GLU A 145 -12.23 -21.98 0.74
CA GLU A 145 -12.87 -21.14 1.76
C GLU A 145 -13.48 -19.85 1.18
N ASP A 146 -14.54 -19.36 1.81
CA ASP A 146 -15.11 -18.06 1.44
C ASP A 146 -14.11 -16.92 1.68
N PRO A 147 -13.79 -16.10 0.66
CA PRO A 147 -12.85 -15.00 0.81
C PRO A 147 -13.22 -14.01 1.91
N LEU A 148 -14.50 -13.78 2.16
CA LEU A 148 -14.94 -12.87 3.23
C LEU A 148 -14.69 -13.48 4.62
N ALA A 149 -14.85 -14.79 4.79
CA ALA A 149 -14.50 -15.47 6.04
C ALA A 149 -12.99 -15.38 6.32
N ILE A 150 -12.15 -15.60 5.29
CA ILE A 150 -10.70 -15.40 5.39
C ILE A 150 -10.37 -13.95 5.79
N TYR A 151 -10.98 -12.97 5.14
CA TYR A 151 -10.79 -11.55 5.44
C TYR A 151 -11.10 -11.21 6.88
N ASN A 152 -12.26 -11.64 7.39
CA ASN A 152 -12.66 -11.38 8.78
C ASN A 152 -11.66 -12.00 9.78
N ARG A 153 -11.18 -13.22 9.52
CA ARG A 153 -10.11 -13.84 10.31
C ARG A 153 -8.85 -12.98 10.34
N LEU A 154 -8.38 -12.54 9.18
CA LEU A 154 -7.16 -11.74 9.08
C LEU A 154 -7.30 -10.39 9.80
N VAL A 155 -8.45 -9.71 9.68
CA VAL A 155 -8.72 -8.44 10.40
C VAL A 155 -8.64 -8.61 11.91
N VAL A 156 -9.22 -9.69 12.45
CA VAL A 156 -9.22 -9.96 13.90
C VAL A 156 -7.82 -10.34 14.38
N GLU A 157 -7.10 -11.19 13.65
CA GLU A 157 -5.78 -11.69 14.06
C GLU A 157 -4.68 -10.61 13.92
N GLN A 158 -4.66 -9.88 12.81
CA GLN A 158 -3.57 -8.93 12.51
C GLN A 158 -3.79 -7.56 13.13
N ARG A 159 -5.05 -7.11 13.23
CA ARG A 159 -5.42 -5.79 13.76
C ARG A 159 -4.69 -4.64 13.07
N ALA A 160 -4.43 -4.76 11.77
CA ALA A 160 -3.83 -3.69 11.00
C ALA A 160 -4.76 -2.47 10.90
N HIS A 161 -4.20 -1.30 10.57
CA HIS A 161 -4.93 -0.03 10.65
C HIS A 161 -5.77 0.25 9.41
N TYR A 162 -5.33 -0.21 8.23
CA TYR A 162 -5.95 0.05 6.94
C TYR A 162 -6.27 -1.26 6.23
N ASN A 163 -7.48 -1.78 6.44
CA ASN A 163 -7.89 -3.03 5.82
C ASN A 163 -8.97 -2.78 4.78
N ALA A 164 -9.00 -3.62 3.76
CA ALA A 164 -10.02 -3.57 2.74
C ALA A 164 -10.34 -4.96 2.19
N PHE A 165 -11.62 -5.22 1.95
CA PHE A 165 -12.12 -6.32 1.16
C PHE A 165 -12.77 -5.77 -0.08
N ILE A 166 -12.28 -6.12 -1.27
CA ILE A 166 -12.85 -5.69 -2.55
C ILE A 166 -13.17 -6.92 -3.38
N GLN A 167 -14.43 -7.09 -3.73
CA GLN A 167 -14.88 -8.21 -4.57
C GLN A 167 -15.55 -7.69 -5.83
N HIS A 168 -14.97 -8.07 -6.98
CA HIS A 168 -15.51 -7.75 -8.30
C HIS A 168 -15.21 -8.90 -9.28
N ASP A 169 -16.08 -9.07 -10.26
CA ASP A 169 -15.97 -10.11 -11.28
C ASP A 169 -15.67 -11.48 -10.61
N ASP A 170 -14.53 -12.11 -10.88
CA ASP A 170 -14.09 -13.37 -10.26
C ASP A 170 -12.92 -13.18 -9.29
N VAL A 171 -12.65 -11.94 -8.86
CA VAL A 171 -11.55 -11.58 -7.98
C VAL A 171 -12.05 -11.10 -6.62
N ALA A 172 -11.38 -11.52 -5.56
CA ALA A 172 -11.50 -10.96 -4.21
C ALA A 172 -10.12 -10.52 -3.71
N ILE A 173 -9.99 -9.25 -3.36
CA ILE A 173 -8.80 -8.64 -2.79
C ILE A 173 -9.00 -8.50 -1.28
N LEU A 174 -8.10 -9.08 -0.51
CA LEU A 174 -8.08 -9.05 0.94
C LEU A 174 -6.83 -8.30 1.38
N SER A 175 -6.94 -7.00 1.56
CA SER A 175 -5.83 -6.17 2.00
C SER A 175 -5.85 -6.00 3.51
N ILE A 176 -4.72 -6.33 4.15
CA ILE A 176 -4.48 -6.13 5.58
C ILE A 176 -3.21 -5.29 5.71
N SER A 177 -3.37 -3.97 5.56
CA SER A 177 -2.24 -3.05 5.47
C SER A 177 -2.00 -2.27 6.77
N PRO A 178 -0.76 -2.23 7.26
CA PRO A 178 -0.40 -1.34 8.35
C PRO A 178 -0.06 0.08 7.88
N GLU A 179 0.16 0.29 6.59
CA GLU A 179 0.78 1.50 6.04
C GLU A 179 -0.23 2.43 5.38
N LEU A 180 -0.14 3.72 5.71
CA LEU A 180 -0.87 4.80 5.07
C LEU A 180 -0.05 5.31 3.88
N PHE A 181 -0.59 5.16 2.66
CA PHE A 181 0.01 5.77 1.47
C PHE A 181 -0.10 7.29 1.55
N PHE A 182 -1.31 7.82 1.57
CA PHE A 182 -1.59 9.20 1.96
C PHE A 182 -3.03 9.35 2.47
N GLU A 183 -3.23 10.39 3.25
CA GLU A 183 -4.52 10.92 3.65
C GLU A 183 -4.58 12.39 3.25
N GLN A 184 -5.71 12.82 2.71
CA GLN A 184 -5.96 14.21 2.38
C GLN A 184 -7.24 14.68 3.06
N ASP A 185 -7.10 15.66 3.96
CA ASP A 185 -8.22 16.34 4.60
C ASP A 185 -8.19 17.83 4.19
N ASP A 186 -9.18 18.24 3.39
CA ASP A 186 -9.12 19.52 2.66
C ASP A 186 -7.80 19.62 1.88
N ARG A 187 -6.91 20.47 2.33
CA ARG A 187 -5.58 20.70 1.74
C ARG A 187 -4.42 20.16 2.58
N LEU A 188 -4.71 19.55 3.70
CA LEU A 188 -3.70 18.86 4.50
C LEU A 188 -3.45 17.47 3.91
N LEU A 189 -2.24 17.24 3.45
CA LEU A 189 -1.76 15.95 2.96
C LEU A 189 -0.85 15.32 4.01
N THR A 190 -1.17 14.11 4.40
CA THR A 190 -0.39 13.32 5.39
C THR A 190 0.09 12.03 4.75
N THR A 191 1.36 11.68 4.93
CA THR A 191 1.92 10.36 4.60
C THR A 191 2.58 9.75 5.83
N ARG A 192 2.55 8.41 5.93
CA ARG A 192 3.11 7.72 7.10
C ARG A 192 3.89 6.48 6.68
N PRO A 193 5.12 6.66 6.17
CA PRO A 193 5.97 5.57 5.76
C PRO A 193 6.45 4.72 6.94
N MET A 194 6.70 3.44 6.65
CA MET A 194 7.17 2.45 7.62
C MET A 194 8.48 1.83 7.14
N LYS A 195 9.54 1.92 7.94
CA LYS A 195 10.81 1.20 7.74
C LYS A 195 11.43 0.88 9.10
N GLY A 196 11.83 -0.36 9.25
CA GLY A 196 12.33 -0.90 10.50
C GLY A 196 11.27 -1.73 11.22
N THR A 197 11.57 -3.01 11.40
CA THR A 197 10.66 -3.98 12.02
C THR A 197 11.44 -4.88 12.97
N THR A 198 10.87 -5.15 14.14
CA THR A 198 11.34 -6.22 15.01
C THR A 198 10.17 -7.02 15.57
N ARG A 199 10.47 -8.23 16.01
CA ARG A 199 9.47 -9.14 16.59
C ARG A 199 8.95 -8.64 17.93
N ARG A 200 7.82 -9.18 18.36
CA ARG A 200 7.32 -9.05 19.72
C ARG A 200 8.08 -9.97 20.68
N GLY A 201 8.31 -9.50 21.88
CA GLY A 201 8.89 -10.32 22.96
C GLY A 201 7.83 -11.19 23.63
N LEU A 202 8.24 -12.38 24.09
CA LEU A 202 7.35 -13.33 24.78
C LEU A 202 6.95 -12.88 26.22
N THR A 203 7.64 -11.89 26.77
CA THR A 203 7.33 -11.27 28.08
C THR A 203 7.37 -9.78 27.93
N ASN A 204 6.66 -9.04 28.79
CA ASN A 204 6.66 -7.56 28.76
C ASN A 204 8.07 -6.99 28.79
N GLN A 205 8.99 -7.57 29.59
CA GLN A 205 10.36 -7.09 29.66
C GLN A 205 11.14 -7.34 28.37
N ALA A 206 10.96 -8.51 27.74
CA ALA A 206 11.58 -8.83 26.46
C ALA A 206 10.99 -7.94 25.35
N ASP A 207 9.68 -7.72 25.37
CA ASP A 207 8.97 -6.91 24.40
C ASP A 207 9.43 -5.44 24.40
N LEU A 208 9.55 -4.84 25.58
CA LEU A 208 10.10 -3.48 25.73
C LEU A 208 11.58 -3.39 25.31
N LYS A 209 12.37 -4.46 25.47
CA LYS A 209 13.75 -4.48 24.95
C LYS A 209 13.82 -4.49 23.44
N GLU A 210 12.92 -5.22 22.77
CA GLU A 210 12.83 -5.23 21.29
C GLU A 210 12.44 -3.83 20.78
N ALA A 211 11.46 -3.17 21.41
CA ALA A 211 11.07 -1.81 21.06
C ALA A 211 12.24 -0.82 21.23
N ALA A 212 12.91 -0.85 22.37
CA ALA A 212 14.05 0.02 22.66
C ALA A 212 15.24 -0.25 21.72
N TRP A 213 15.46 -1.52 21.35
CA TRP A 213 16.47 -1.86 20.37
C TRP A 213 16.14 -1.25 19.00
N LEU A 214 14.90 -1.41 18.52
CA LEU A 214 14.48 -0.84 17.23
C LEU A 214 14.62 0.69 17.23
N GLU A 215 14.20 1.35 18.30
CA GLU A 215 14.30 2.81 18.43
C GLU A 215 15.75 3.31 18.36
N ALA A 216 16.69 2.55 18.92
CA ALA A 216 18.11 2.93 19.01
C ALA A 216 18.92 2.46 17.79
N ASP A 217 18.41 1.53 16.96
CA ASP A 217 19.19 0.89 15.88
C ASP A 217 19.55 1.87 14.75
N PRO A 218 20.85 2.15 14.52
CA PRO A 218 21.28 3.14 13.54
C PRO A 218 20.87 2.80 12.10
N LYS A 219 20.83 1.49 11.77
CA LYS A 219 20.48 1.04 10.43
C LYS A 219 19.00 1.31 10.13
N ASN A 220 18.10 0.84 11.01
CA ASN A 220 16.66 1.05 10.83
C ASN A 220 16.31 2.55 10.81
N ARG A 221 16.94 3.35 11.67
CA ARG A 221 16.77 4.82 11.66
C ARG A 221 17.24 5.44 10.34
N ALA A 222 18.39 5.05 9.82
CA ALA A 222 18.92 5.58 8.54
C ALA A 222 18.01 5.20 7.36
N GLU A 223 17.51 3.96 7.32
CA GLU A 223 16.56 3.51 6.29
C GLU A 223 15.23 4.29 6.38
N ASN A 224 14.70 4.50 7.57
CA ASN A 224 13.48 5.28 7.78
C ASN A 224 13.67 6.75 7.34
N MET A 225 14.75 7.39 7.77
CA MET A 225 15.07 8.77 7.38
C MET A 225 15.25 8.94 5.87
N MET A 226 15.85 7.96 5.19
CA MET A 226 16.00 8.00 3.73
C MET A 226 14.63 8.00 3.01
N ILE A 227 13.67 7.22 3.51
CA ILE A 227 12.31 7.21 2.94
C ILE A 227 11.55 8.49 3.30
N VAL A 228 11.75 9.03 4.50
CA VAL A 228 11.22 10.35 4.86
C VAL A 228 11.69 11.42 3.88
N ASP A 229 12.98 11.48 3.58
CA ASP A 229 13.54 12.46 2.64
C ASP A 229 13.02 12.26 1.22
N LEU A 230 12.83 11.00 0.78
CA LEU A 230 12.22 10.70 -0.51
C LEU A 230 10.79 11.24 -0.60
N LEU A 231 9.95 10.93 0.40
CA LEU A 231 8.54 11.38 0.43
C LEU A 231 8.41 12.89 0.61
N ARG A 232 9.28 13.51 1.38
CA ARG A 232 9.36 14.99 1.48
C ARG A 232 9.62 15.60 0.11
N ASN A 233 10.56 15.04 -0.66
CA ASN A 233 10.82 15.49 -2.03
C ASN A 233 9.59 15.31 -2.94
N ASP A 234 8.90 14.17 -2.84
CA ASP A 234 7.69 13.89 -3.63
C ASP A 234 6.56 14.86 -3.25
N MET A 235 6.28 15.06 -1.96
CA MET A 235 5.25 15.98 -1.45
C MET A 235 5.55 17.45 -1.81
N ASN A 236 6.81 17.89 -1.77
CA ASN A 236 7.20 19.25 -2.12
C ASN A 236 6.86 19.64 -3.57
N ARG A 237 6.70 18.67 -4.46
CA ARG A 237 6.28 18.91 -5.85
C ARG A 237 4.88 19.53 -5.97
N ILE A 238 4.01 19.27 -4.98
CA ILE A 238 2.60 19.67 -4.97
C ILE A 238 2.22 20.57 -3.80
N SER A 239 3.11 20.75 -2.82
CA SER A 239 2.84 21.51 -1.59
C SER A 239 3.14 23.00 -1.72
N GLU A 240 2.55 23.80 -0.85
CA GLU A 240 2.92 25.20 -0.63
C GLU A 240 4.34 25.28 -0.07
N ILE A 241 5.11 26.23 -0.52
CA ILE A 241 6.51 26.39 -0.11
C ILE A 241 6.58 26.60 1.41
N GLY A 242 7.36 25.74 2.08
CA GLY A 242 7.60 25.82 3.53
C GLY A 242 6.47 25.27 4.39
N SER A 243 5.44 24.64 3.81
CA SER A 243 4.36 23.99 4.58
C SER A 243 4.68 22.57 5.03
N GLU A 244 5.70 21.96 4.44
CA GLU A 244 6.07 20.57 4.74
C GLU A 244 6.74 20.46 6.12
N GLN A 245 6.29 19.50 6.92
CA GLN A 245 6.77 19.23 8.26
C GLN A 245 6.85 17.72 8.51
N VAL A 246 7.90 17.29 9.22
CA VAL A 246 7.98 15.96 9.80
C VAL A 246 7.47 16.04 11.23
N THR A 247 6.23 15.66 11.46
CA THR A 247 5.57 15.78 12.77
C THR A 247 5.99 14.67 13.71
N HIS A 248 6.31 13.49 13.17
CA HIS A 248 6.88 12.37 13.94
C HIS A 248 8.01 11.74 13.14
N LEU A 249 9.16 11.51 13.76
CA LEU A 249 10.34 10.92 13.13
C LEU A 249 10.82 9.69 13.89
N CYS A 250 10.90 8.53 13.20
CA CYS A 250 11.39 7.27 13.75
C CYS A 250 10.66 6.83 15.04
N GLN A 251 9.35 6.99 15.08
CA GLN A 251 8.51 6.54 16.18
C GLN A 251 8.34 5.02 16.13
N VAL A 252 8.52 4.33 17.25
CA VAL A 252 8.30 2.90 17.36
C VAL A 252 6.88 2.61 17.83
N GLU A 253 6.12 1.89 17.03
CA GLU A 253 4.72 1.58 17.26
C GLU A 253 4.49 0.09 17.45
N GLN A 254 3.53 -0.22 18.31
CA GLN A 254 3.16 -1.59 18.66
C GLN A 254 2.07 -2.12 17.77
N TYR A 255 2.39 -3.18 17.00
CA TYR A 255 1.41 -3.99 16.28
C TYR A 255 1.19 -5.33 16.98
N SER A 256 0.20 -6.10 16.54
CA SER A 256 -0.12 -7.40 17.18
C SER A 256 1.05 -8.36 17.15
N THR A 257 1.79 -8.41 16.05
CA THR A 257 2.84 -9.41 15.78
C THR A 257 4.26 -8.84 15.76
N VAL A 258 4.41 -7.52 15.61
CA VAL A 258 5.69 -6.84 15.44
C VAL A 258 5.70 -5.47 16.12
N TRP A 259 6.91 -4.92 16.30
CA TRP A 259 7.16 -3.50 16.45
C TRP A 259 7.57 -2.91 15.11
N GLN A 260 7.04 -1.73 14.77
CA GLN A 260 7.34 -1.02 13.53
C GLN A 260 7.88 0.37 13.83
N MET A 261 8.83 0.82 13.00
CA MET A 261 9.29 2.20 13.04
C MET A 261 8.60 2.99 11.93
N THR A 262 7.88 4.04 12.31
CA THR A 262 7.12 4.92 11.42
C THR A 262 7.63 6.35 11.49
N SER A 263 7.32 7.12 10.48
CA SER A 263 7.45 8.58 10.49
C SER A 263 6.22 9.21 9.87
N THR A 264 5.85 10.41 10.29
CA THR A 264 4.70 11.13 9.74
C THR A 264 5.17 12.43 9.11
N ILE A 265 4.74 12.66 7.87
CA ILE A 265 5.06 13.87 7.10
C ILE A 265 3.73 14.51 6.73
N GLU A 266 3.62 15.79 7.00
CA GLU A 266 2.44 16.58 6.67
C GLU A 266 2.83 17.76 5.80
N SER A 267 1.96 18.16 4.89
CA SER A 267 2.13 19.38 4.09
C SER A 267 0.78 19.93 3.67
N ARG A 268 0.76 21.22 3.29
CA ARG A 268 -0.42 21.83 2.71
C ARG A 268 -0.27 21.87 1.19
N ILE A 269 -1.11 21.13 0.47
CA ILE A 269 -1.10 21.12 -1.00
C ILE A 269 -1.59 22.46 -1.56
N ARG A 270 -1.08 22.84 -2.72
CA ARG A 270 -1.52 24.04 -3.43
C ARG A 270 -2.97 23.90 -3.89
N PRO A 271 -3.75 25.01 -3.94
CA PRO A 271 -5.20 24.95 -4.22
C PRO A 271 -5.55 24.40 -5.62
N GLU A 272 -4.62 24.48 -6.56
CA GLU A 272 -4.82 24.00 -7.94
C GLU A 272 -4.47 22.52 -8.15
N VAL A 273 -3.99 21.83 -7.10
CA VAL A 273 -3.57 20.42 -7.21
C VAL A 273 -4.79 19.52 -7.16
N ASP A 274 -4.96 18.72 -8.20
CA ASP A 274 -5.97 17.68 -8.32
C ASP A 274 -5.46 16.30 -7.83
N LEU A 275 -6.36 15.33 -7.77
CA LEU A 275 -6.03 13.96 -7.37
C LEU A 275 -5.01 13.31 -8.32
N VAL A 276 -5.09 13.59 -9.61
CA VAL A 276 -4.12 13.07 -10.60
C VAL A 276 -2.72 13.62 -10.33
N GLN A 277 -2.60 14.92 -10.03
CA GLN A 277 -1.31 15.52 -9.69
C GLN A 277 -0.75 14.98 -8.38
N THR A 278 -1.61 14.64 -7.41
CA THR A 278 -1.22 13.95 -6.18
C THR A 278 -0.64 12.57 -6.49
N PHE A 279 -1.28 11.79 -7.35
CA PHE A 279 -0.75 10.50 -7.81
C PHE A 279 0.56 10.66 -8.61
N GLN A 280 0.65 11.64 -9.51
CA GLN A 280 1.89 11.93 -10.25
C GLN A 280 3.06 12.31 -9.34
N ALA A 281 2.80 12.89 -8.18
CA ALA A 281 3.82 13.21 -7.20
C ALA A 281 4.25 11.99 -6.36
N LEU A 282 3.28 11.21 -5.87
CA LEU A 282 3.51 10.22 -4.81
C LEU A 282 3.58 8.77 -5.32
N PHE A 283 2.81 8.41 -6.37
CA PHE A 283 2.62 7.02 -6.77
C PHE A 283 3.75 6.48 -7.66
N PRO A 284 4.16 5.22 -7.46
CA PRO A 284 3.89 4.41 -6.28
C PRO A 284 4.71 4.87 -5.08
N CYS A 285 4.31 4.45 -3.87
CA CYS A 285 4.97 4.87 -2.64
C CYS A 285 6.46 4.48 -2.62
N GLY A 286 7.29 5.39 -2.14
CA GLY A 286 8.75 5.17 -2.06
C GLY A 286 9.13 4.05 -1.08
N SER A 287 8.36 3.86 -0.01
CA SER A 287 8.62 2.82 1.01
C SER A 287 8.55 1.39 0.47
N ILE A 288 7.71 1.17 -0.56
CA ILE A 288 7.50 -0.16 -1.19
C ILE A 288 8.26 -0.32 -2.51
N THR A 289 9.00 0.68 -2.96
CA THR A 289 9.86 0.65 -4.15
C THR A 289 11.33 0.74 -3.77
N GLY A 290 11.84 1.93 -3.59
CA GLY A 290 13.20 2.24 -3.20
C GLY A 290 13.66 3.61 -3.71
N ALA A 291 14.94 3.89 -3.55
CA ALA A 291 15.51 5.20 -3.86
C ALA A 291 16.82 5.08 -4.64
N PRO A 292 16.99 5.83 -5.76
CA PRO A 292 16.01 6.67 -6.47
C PRO A 292 14.88 5.84 -7.11
N LYS A 293 13.64 6.38 -7.13
CA LYS A 293 12.44 5.63 -7.54
C LYS A 293 12.55 5.04 -8.95
N ILE A 294 12.93 5.83 -9.96
CA ILE A 294 12.97 5.41 -11.37
C ILE A 294 13.96 4.24 -11.56
N SER A 295 15.22 4.40 -11.19
CA SER A 295 16.24 3.35 -11.37
C SER A 295 15.91 2.09 -10.55
N THR A 296 15.35 2.27 -9.35
CA THR A 296 14.96 1.13 -8.52
C THR A 296 13.80 0.35 -9.14
N MET A 297 12.79 1.02 -9.72
CA MET A 297 11.69 0.35 -10.40
C MET A 297 12.12 -0.40 -11.66
N GLU A 298 13.12 0.09 -12.39
CA GLU A 298 13.74 -0.65 -13.50
C GLU A 298 14.41 -1.95 -13.00
N ILE A 299 15.13 -1.89 -11.89
CA ILE A 299 15.78 -3.07 -11.27
C ILE A 299 14.72 -4.07 -10.78
N ILE A 300 13.66 -3.59 -10.14
CA ILE A 300 12.54 -4.41 -9.68
C ILE A 300 11.89 -5.13 -10.86
N GLN A 301 11.55 -4.41 -11.92
CA GLN A 301 10.92 -4.97 -13.11
C GLN A 301 11.77 -6.06 -13.79
N GLN A 302 13.11 -5.93 -13.74
CA GLN A 302 14.05 -6.90 -14.30
C GLN A 302 14.29 -8.12 -13.41
N THR A 303 14.06 -8.00 -12.11
CA THR A 303 14.37 -9.04 -11.12
C THR A 303 13.15 -9.79 -10.61
N GLU A 304 12.00 -9.17 -10.53
CA GLU A 304 10.74 -9.80 -10.16
C GLU A 304 10.15 -10.58 -11.36
N VAL A 305 9.62 -11.78 -11.09
CA VAL A 305 9.11 -12.66 -12.15
C VAL A 305 7.64 -12.41 -12.47
N ALA A 306 6.92 -11.73 -11.59
CA ALA A 306 5.48 -11.51 -11.70
C ALA A 306 5.11 -10.05 -11.42
N PRO A 307 3.97 -9.56 -11.95
CA PRO A 307 3.44 -8.24 -11.61
C PRO A 307 3.01 -8.19 -10.14
N ARG A 308 3.01 -7.00 -9.54
CA ARG A 308 2.62 -6.79 -8.15
C ARG A 308 1.11 -6.66 -7.95
N GLY A 309 0.41 -6.08 -8.94
CA GLY A 309 -1.03 -5.85 -8.88
C GLY A 309 -1.42 -4.80 -7.83
N VAL A 310 -2.47 -5.08 -7.07
CA VAL A 310 -2.92 -4.21 -5.98
C VAL A 310 -1.89 -4.16 -4.85
N TYR A 311 -1.12 -5.22 -4.62
CA TYR A 311 0.01 -5.17 -3.69
C TYR A 311 1.05 -4.16 -4.16
N CYS A 312 1.46 -3.24 -3.29
CA CYS A 312 2.28 -2.07 -3.63
C CYS A 312 1.61 -1.02 -4.55
N GLY A 313 0.35 -1.22 -4.92
CA GLY A 313 -0.54 -0.19 -5.39
C GLY A 313 -1.15 0.59 -4.23
N THR A 314 -2.44 0.98 -4.36
CA THR A 314 -3.17 1.66 -3.28
C THR A 314 -4.65 1.33 -3.32
N ILE A 315 -5.31 1.36 -2.18
CA ILE A 315 -6.75 1.21 -2.02
C ILE A 315 -7.29 2.50 -1.41
#